data_e6c85bb244a77c60f040c17af38c60d2
#
_entry.id   e6c85bb244a77c60f040c17af38c60d2
#
_cell.length_a   1.000
_cell.length_b   1.000
_cell.length_c   1.000
_cell.angle_alpha   90.00
_cell.angle_beta   90.00
_cell.angle_gamma   90.00
#
_symmetry.space_group_name_H-M   'P 1'
#
loop_
_entity.id
_entity.type
_entity.pdbx_description
1 polymer ?
#
loop_
_entity_poly.entity_id
_entity_poly.type
_entity_poly.pdbx_seq_one_letter_code
_entity_poly.pdbx_strand_id
1 'polypeptide(L)'
;MKTKLKPILTSLLLACGTAMAQTNDCASLTHQALDLSGFNLTIDYMTSALASDQFIQQLRGRQDSEQFFNAIQPVLKKEFSGEILRRELQNRVAALCNAEQMRQTVEKLQSPFIARMLALEAATNSAEGQAKLQRYINIAQTAPPTDDRMEALEKLDESAGVSDFVTDFQMAMFTGILTGAGAPKEILDQIPLRRREMKAQRQNYVELGMSVTYHGVTRPELLQYAGELSTPPLKGFYSLVRKTFVEIVGERSQAMGRDLKPIIAPPTS
;
A
#
# COMPACT_ATOMS: atom_id res chain seq x y z
N MET A 1 3.14 -55.38 -40.24
CA MET A 1 3.47 -54.73 -39.02
C MET A 1 2.68 -53.40 -38.93
N LYS A 2 1.64 -53.33 -38.07
CA LYS A 2 0.81 -52.14 -37.86
C LYS A 2 1.29 -51.46 -36.59
N THR A 3 2.03 -50.37 -36.70
CA THR A 3 2.49 -49.54 -35.57
C THR A 3 1.35 -48.69 -35.06
N LYS A 4 0.93 -48.94 -33.81
CA LYS A 4 -0.07 -48.15 -33.10
C LYS A 4 0.59 -46.85 -32.59
N LEU A 5 0.32 -45.74 -33.25
CA LEU A 5 0.58 -44.42 -32.64
C LEU A 5 -0.50 -44.18 -31.58
N LYS A 6 -0.09 -44.08 -30.34
CA LYS A 6 -0.92 -43.79 -29.15
C LYS A 6 -0.96 -42.32 -28.82
N PRO A 7 -1.94 -41.85 -28.04
CA PRO A 7 -2.43 -40.48 -27.95
C PRO A 7 -1.61 -39.66 -26.95
N ILE A 8 -0.54 -39.05 -27.42
CA ILE A 8 0.24 -38.07 -26.61
C ILE A 8 -0.35 -36.64 -26.75
N LEU A 9 -1.16 -36.41 -27.80
CA LEU A 9 -1.72 -35.06 -28.05
C LEU A 9 -2.83 -34.60 -27.08
N THR A 10 -3.57 -35.55 -26.47
CA THR A 10 -4.72 -35.25 -25.62
C THR A 10 -4.32 -34.70 -24.23
N SER A 11 -3.14 -35.07 -23.74
CA SER A 11 -2.67 -34.64 -22.42
C SER A 11 -2.16 -33.19 -22.39
N LEU A 12 -1.64 -32.66 -23.50
CA LEU A 12 -1.14 -31.31 -23.59
C LEU A 12 -2.27 -30.25 -23.64
N LEU A 13 -3.39 -30.60 -24.29
CA LEU A 13 -4.55 -29.70 -24.40
C LEU A 13 -5.31 -29.56 -23.08
N LEU A 14 -5.35 -30.59 -22.24
CA LEU A 14 -5.94 -30.48 -20.89
C LEU A 14 -5.11 -29.64 -19.93
N ALA A 15 -3.79 -29.71 -20.01
CA ALA A 15 -2.91 -28.91 -19.15
C ALA A 15 -2.98 -27.40 -19.47
N CYS A 16 -3.14 -27.04 -20.74
CA CYS A 16 -3.31 -25.62 -21.13
C CYS A 16 -4.70 -25.06 -20.73
N GLY A 17 -5.75 -25.87 -20.78
CA GLY A 17 -7.10 -25.43 -20.40
C GLY A 17 -7.24 -25.13 -18.90
N THR A 18 -6.62 -25.95 -18.05
CA THR A 18 -6.65 -25.73 -16.60
C THR A 18 -5.81 -24.51 -16.16
N ALA A 19 -4.67 -24.26 -16.81
CA ALA A 19 -3.84 -23.09 -16.52
C ALA A 19 -4.54 -21.77 -16.89
N MET A 20 -5.24 -21.73 -18.04
CA MET A 20 -5.99 -20.53 -18.45
C MET A 20 -7.23 -20.28 -17.56
N ALA A 21 -7.94 -21.31 -17.12
CA ALA A 21 -9.05 -21.16 -16.19
C ALA A 21 -8.58 -20.63 -14.83
N GLN A 22 -7.45 -21.13 -14.34
CA GLN A 22 -6.89 -20.72 -13.05
C GLN A 22 -6.36 -19.27 -13.07
N THR A 23 -5.80 -18.81 -14.18
CA THR A 23 -5.37 -17.39 -14.33
C THR A 23 -6.54 -16.43 -14.38
N ASN A 24 -7.65 -16.79 -15.04
CA ASN A 24 -8.86 -15.98 -15.06
C ASN A 24 -9.50 -15.88 -13.67
N ASP A 25 -9.53 -16.98 -12.91
CA ASP A 25 -10.00 -16.98 -11.52
C ASP A 25 -9.15 -16.07 -10.64
N CYS A 26 -7.81 -16.13 -10.75
CA CYS A 26 -6.91 -15.28 -9.98
C CYS A 26 -7.10 -13.79 -10.30
N ALA A 27 -7.27 -13.40 -11.55
CA ALA A 27 -7.48 -12.00 -11.92
C ALA A 27 -8.79 -11.44 -11.34
N SER A 28 -9.88 -12.20 -11.43
CA SER A 28 -11.19 -11.81 -10.89
C SER A 28 -11.18 -11.76 -9.35
N LEU A 29 -10.65 -12.78 -8.69
CA LEU A 29 -10.57 -12.85 -7.24
C LEU A 29 -9.65 -11.77 -6.66
N THR A 30 -8.53 -11.47 -7.33
CA THR A 30 -7.63 -10.40 -6.92
C THR A 30 -8.32 -9.04 -7.01
N HIS A 31 -9.02 -8.75 -8.09
CA HIS A 31 -9.80 -7.52 -8.24
C HIS A 31 -10.81 -7.39 -7.09
N GLN A 32 -11.61 -8.44 -6.86
CA GLN A 32 -12.59 -8.45 -5.79
C GLN A 32 -11.96 -8.26 -4.39
N ALA A 33 -10.84 -8.93 -4.11
CA ALA A 33 -10.14 -8.80 -2.83
C ALA A 33 -9.58 -7.39 -2.60
N LEU A 34 -8.98 -6.77 -3.64
CA LEU A 34 -8.46 -5.40 -3.58
C LEU A 34 -9.57 -4.37 -3.35
N ASP A 35 -10.75 -4.56 -3.97
CA ASP A 35 -11.90 -3.68 -3.76
C ASP A 35 -12.48 -3.86 -2.35
N LEU A 36 -12.76 -5.09 -1.93
CA LEU A 36 -13.32 -5.40 -0.62
C LEU A 36 -12.41 -4.95 0.53
N SER A 37 -11.09 -5.10 0.38
CA SER A 37 -10.12 -4.66 1.38
C SER A 37 -9.96 -3.14 1.49
N GLY A 38 -10.54 -2.35 0.59
CA GLY A 38 -10.37 -0.91 0.52
C GLY A 38 -8.99 -0.46 0.02
N PHE A 39 -8.13 -1.39 -0.44
CA PHE A 39 -6.77 -1.04 -0.86
C PHE A 39 -6.77 -0.13 -2.09
N ASN A 40 -7.71 -0.32 -3.02
CA ASN A 40 -7.90 0.57 -4.16
C ASN A 40 -8.25 2.00 -3.74
N LEU A 41 -9.10 2.18 -2.73
CA LEU A 41 -9.42 3.50 -2.15
C LEU A 41 -8.19 4.13 -1.48
N THR A 42 -7.37 3.32 -0.80
CA THR A 42 -6.12 3.78 -0.20
C THR A 42 -5.16 4.31 -1.26
N ILE A 43 -5.01 3.62 -2.40
CA ILE A 43 -4.20 4.10 -3.54
C ILE A 43 -4.73 5.44 -4.05
N ASP A 44 -6.04 5.56 -4.26
CA ASP A 44 -6.65 6.80 -4.75
C ASP A 44 -6.43 7.96 -3.79
N TYR A 45 -6.58 7.72 -2.48
CA TYR A 45 -6.29 8.71 -1.46
C TYR A 45 -4.81 9.15 -1.49
N MET A 46 -3.87 8.18 -1.50
CA MET A 46 -2.44 8.47 -1.52
C MET A 46 -2.02 9.25 -2.76
N THR A 47 -2.50 8.85 -3.94
CA THR A 47 -2.17 9.53 -5.20
C THR A 47 -2.77 10.93 -5.28
N SER A 48 -4.00 11.10 -4.78
CA SER A 48 -4.64 12.42 -4.69
C SER A 48 -3.89 13.34 -3.71
N ALA A 49 -3.45 12.81 -2.58
CA ALA A 49 -2.67 13.56 -1.61
C ALA A 49 -1.33 14.02 -2.17
N LEU A 50 -0.61 13.15 -2.90
CA LEU A 50 0.65 13.48 -3.57
C LEU A 50 0.48 14.52 -4.69
N ALA A 51 -0.67 14.52 -5.37
CA ALA A 51 -0.99 15.47 -6.43
C ALA A 51 -1.61 16.78 -5.92
N SER A 52 -1.86 16.91 -4.61
CA SER A 52 -2.53 18.08 -4.01
C SER A 52 -1.63 19.32 -4.00
N ASP A 53 -2.24 20.49 -4.19
CA ASP A 53 -1.53 21.76 -4.09
C ASP A 53 -0.92 21.96 -2.69
N GLN A 54 -1.56 21.43 -1.65
CA GLN A 54 -1.05 21.50 -0.28
C GLN A 54 0.28 20.74 -0.15
N PHE A 55 0.39 19.54 -0.72
CA PHE A 55 1.65 18.78 -0.73
C PHE A 55 2.74 19.51 -1.52
N ILE A 56 2.39 20.04 -2.68
CA ILE A 56 3.30 20.82 -3.52
C ILE A 56 3.78 22.07 -2.78
N GLN A 57 2.90 22.78 -2.09
CA GLN A 57 3.28 23.97 -1.27
C GLN A 57 4.17 23.60 -0.08
N GLN A 58 3.95 22.46 0.57
CA GLN A 58 4.84 21.98 1.64
C GLN A 58 6.26 21.68 1.12
N LEU A 59 6.38 21.18 -0.11
CA LEU A 59 7.68 21.05 -0.76
C LEU A 59 8.29 22.41 -1.07
N ARG A 60 7.49 23.40 -1.51
CA ARG A 60 7.95 24.80 -1.77
C ARG A 60 8.65 25.43 -0.57
N GLY A 61 8.11 25.27 0.64
CA GLY A 61 8.73 25.80 1.85
C GLY A 61 10.12 25.25 2.17
N ARG A 62 10.61 24.28 1.40
CA ARG A 62 11.92 23.62 1.58
C ARG A 62 12.91 23.84 0.44
N GLN A 63 12.46 24.37 -0.68
CA GLN A 63 13.29 24.58 -1.88
C GLN A 63 12.81 25.81 -2.68
N ASP A 64 13.70 26.77 -2.96
CA ASP A 64 13.38 28.05 -3.64
C ASP A 64 13.31 27.96 -5.18
N SER A 65 13.32 26.76 -5.77
CA SER A 65 13.38 26.58 -7.21
C SER A 65 11.99 26.42 -7.84
N GLU A 66 11.49 27.49 -8.47
CA GLU A 66 10.24 27.45 -9.24
C GLU A 66 10.27 26.43 -10.38
N GLN A 67 11.45 26.19 -10.99
CA GLN A 67 11.65 25.18 -12.02
C GLN A 67 11.40 23.76 -11.49
N PHE A 68 11.81 23.47 -10.25
CA PHE A 68 11.55 22.18 -9.63
C PHE A 68 10.05 21.91 -9.47
N PHE A 69 9.27 22.91 -9.04
CA PHE A 69 7.83 22.75 -8.84
C PHE A 69 7.05 22.57 -10.13
N ASN A 70 7.42 23.32 -11.16
CA ASN A 70 6.80 23.20 -12.48
C ASN A 70 7.07 21.84 -13.12
N ALA A 71 8.18 21.21 -12.78
CA ALA A 71 8.56 19.89 -13.29
C ALA A 71 8.02 18.72 -12.46
N ILE A 72 7.92 18.85 -11.15
CA ILE A 72 7.53 17.72 -10.28
C ILE A 72 6.07 17.31 -10.49
N GLN A 73 5.16 18.24 -10.69
CA GLN A 73 3.74 17.97 -10.81
C GLN A 73 3.39 17.09 -12.04
N PRO A 74 3.89 17.34 -13.25
CA PRO A 74 3.69 16.45 -14.39
C PRO A 74 4.29 15.06 -14.16
N VAL A 75 5.46 14.98 -13.53
CA VAL A 75 6.14 13.71 -13.24
C VAL A 75 5.36 12.90 -12.20
N LEU A 76 4.86 13.52 -11.14
CA LEU A 76 3.98 12.87 -10.16
C LEU A 76 2.72 12.32 -10.83
N LYS A 77 2.06 13.10 -11.67
CA LYS A 77 0.86 12.65 -12.40
C LYS A 77 1.16 11.48 -13.34
N LYS A 78 2.32 11.49 -13.99
CA LYS A 78 2.77 10.41 -14.89
C LYS A 78 3.07 9.12 -14.13
N GLU A 79 3.87 9.19 -13.08
CA GLU A 79 4.39 8.00 -12.40
C GLU A 79 3.46 7.48 -11.28
N PHE A 80 2.68 8.37 -10.67
CA PHE A 80 1.79 8.06 -9.53
C PHE A 80 0.30 8.29 -9.84
N SER A 81 -0.14 7.96 -11.06
CA SER A 81 -1.57 7.89 -11.37
C SER A 81 -2.22 6.73 -10.63
N GLY A 82 -3.34 6.98 -9.93
CA GLY A 82 -4.09 5.95 -9.22
C GLY A 82 -4.53 4.80 -10.13
N GLU A 83 -4.94 5.10 -11.36
CA GLU A 83 -5.32 4.10 -12.35
C GLU A 83 -4.15 3.18 -12.72
N ILE A 84 -2.98 3.77 -12.98
CA ILE A 84 -1.76 3.01 -13.33
C ILE A 84 -1.34 2.11 -12.17
N LEU A 85 -1.30 2.64 -10.94
CA LEU A 85 -0.89 1.90 -9.76
C LEU A 85 -1.84 0.75 -9.43
N ARG A 86 -3.16 0.97 -9.50
CA ARG A 86 -4.16 -0.09 -9.28
C ARG A 86 -4.04 -1.19 -10.31
N ARG A 87 -3.95 -0.86 -11.59
CA ARG A 87 -3.82 -1.84 -12.67
C ARG A 87 -2.54 -2.67 -12.54
N GLU A 88 -1.42 -2.02 -12.23
CA GLU A 88 -0.14 -2.70 -12.06
C GLU A 88 -0.15 -3.60 -10.83
N LEU A 89 -0.66 -3.13 -9.70
CA LEU A 89 -0.83 -3.94 -8.50
C LEU A 89 -1.71 -5.16 -8.75
N GLN A 90 -2.89 -4.96 -9.35
CA GLN A 90 -3.80 -6.05 -9.67
C GLN A 90 -3.13 -7.11 -10.54
N ASN A 91 -2.42 -6.71 -11.60
CA ASN A 91 -1.76 -7.63 -12.50
C ASN A 91 -0.65 -8.43 -11.81
N ARG A 92 0.20 -7.76 -11.00
CA ARG A 92 1.31 -8.44 -10.29
C ARG A 92 0.80 -9.36 -9.19
N VAL A 93 -0.20 -8.95 -8.41
CA VAL A 93 -0.82 -9.78 -7.37
C VAL A 93 -1.53 -10.99 -8.00
N ALA A 94 -2.27 -10.79 -9.10
CA ALA A 94 -2.93 -11.88 -9.82
C ALA A 94 -1.94 -12.91 -10.38
N ALA A 95 -0.77 -12.47 -10.85
CA ALA A 95 0.28 -13.36 -11.34
C ALA A 95 0.91 -14.24 -10.25
N LEU A 96 0.87 -13.78 -8.99
CA LEU A 96 1.44 -14.48 -7.82
C LEU A 96 0.36 -15.18 -6.97
N CYS A 97 -0.92 -15.08 -7.36
CA CYS A 97 -2.01 -15.56 -6.54
C CYS A 97 -2.12 -17.10 -6.54
N ASN A 98 -2.55 -17.62 -5.38
CA ASN A 98 -3.13 -18.94 -5.27
C ASN A 98 -4.65 -18.78 -5.24
N ALA A 99 -5.37 -19.32 -6.22
CA ALA A 99 -6.81 -19.13 -6.37
C ALA A 99 -7.62 -19.59 -5.16
N GLU A 100 -7.23 -20.70 -4.52
CA GLU A 100 -7.91 -21.19 -3.32
C GLU A 100 -7.73 -20.27 -2.12
N GLN A 101 -6.50 -19.83 -1.86
CA GLN A 101 -6.23 -18.85 -0.79
C GLN A 101 -6.92 -17.52 -1.05
N MET A 102 -6.96 -17.07 -2.31
CA MET A 102 -7.62 -15.82 -2.67
C MET A 102 -9.14 -15.93 -2.50
N ARG A 103 -9.74 -17.08 -2.78
CA ARG A 103 -11.16 -17.34 -2.55
C ARG A 103 -11.52 -17.29 -1.06
N GLN A 104 -10.68 -17.94 -0.23
CA GLN A 104 -10.81 -17.84 1.24
C GLN A 104 -10.61 -16.42 1.76
N THR A 105 -9.71 -15.63 1.14
CA THR A 105 -9.52 -14.21 1.44
C THR A 105 -10.79 -13.42 1.15
N VAL A 106 -11.37 -13.56 -0.04
CA VAL A 106 -12.61 -12.89 -0.44
C VAL A 106 -13.76 -13.25 0.52
N GLU A 107 -13.92 -14.53 0.86
CA GLU A 107 -14.93 -14.98 1.82
C GLU A 107 -14.74 -14.32 3.20
N LYS A 108 -13.51 -14.26 3.69
CA LYS A 108 -13.19 -13.58 4.95
C LYS A 108 -13.50 -12.08 4.90
N LEU A 109 -13.10 -11.39 3.83
CA LEU A 109 -13.35 -9.95 3.65
C LEU A 109 -14.86 -9.63 3.59
N GLN A 110 -15.68 -10.54 3.08
CA GLN A 110 -17.13 -10.43 3.02
C GLN A 110 -17.84 -10.73 4.35
N SER A 111 -17.15 -11.26 5.35
CA SER A 111 -17.78 -11.54 6.64
C SER A 111 -18.31 -10.23 7.27
N PRO A 112 -19.48 -10.24 7.92
CA PRO A 112 -20.13 -9.02 8.40
C PRO A 112 -19.26 -8.20 9.37
N PHE A 113 -18.47 -8.89 10.20
CA PHE A 113 -17.57 -8.23 11.14
C PHE A 113 -16.42 -7.50 10.41
N ILE A 114 -15.72 -8.20 9.50
CA ILE A 114 -14.61 -7.61 8.74
C ILE A 114 -15.13 -6.49 7.85
N ALA A 115 -16.24 -6.69 7.11
CA ALA A 115 -16.83 -5.67 6.26
C ALA A 115 -17.18 -4.39 7.04
N ARG A 116 -17.67 -4.51 8.28
CA ARG A 116 -17.90 -3.35 9.16
C ARG A 116 -16.61 -2.61 9.50
N MET A 117 -15.54 -3.33 9.84
CA MET A 117 -14.25 -2.72 10.16
C MET A 117 -13.67 -1.98 8.95
N LEU A 118 -13.69 -2.61 7.78
CA LEU A 118 -13.25 -2.01 6.52
C LEU A 118 -14.09 -0.77 6.12
N ALA A 119 -15.38 -0.76 6.42
CA ALA A 119 -16.22 0.42 6.20
C ALA A 119 -15.80 1.62 7.07
N LEU A 120 -15.35 1.40 8.31
CA LEU A 120 -14.79 2.46 9.16
C LEU A 120 -13.49 3.00 8.58
N GLU A 121 -12.61 2.13 8.08
CA GLU A 121 -11.37 2.52 7.41
C GLU A 121 -11.64 3.35 6.15
N ALA A 122 -12.58 2.90 5.30
CA ALA A 122 -12.97 3.63 4.11
C ALA A 122 -13.56 5.02 4.45
N ALA A 123 -14.38 5.11 5.50
CA ALA A 123 -14.94 6.39 5.96
C ALA A 123 -13.85 7.37 6.43
N THR A 124 -12.78 6.87 7.05
CA THR A 124 -11.65 7.71 7.51
C THR A 124 -10.85 8.28 6.33
N ASN A 125 -10.79 7.59 5.21
CA ASN A 125 -10.12 8.04 3.98
C ASN A 125 -10.94 9.09 3.19
N SER A 126 -12.18 9.39 3.60
CA SER A 126 -12.97 10.47 3.02
C SER A 126 -12.49 11.86 3.47
N ALA A 127 -12.84 12.92 2.74
CA ALA A 127 -12.52 14.30 3.12
C ALA A 127 -13.04 14.65 4.52
N GLU A 128 -14.26 14.20 4.87
CA GLU A 128 -14.84 14.37 6.20
C GLU A 128 -14.06 13.60 7.27
N GLY A 129 -13.67 12.34 6.96
CA GLY A 129 -12.86 11.51 7.84
C GLY A 129 -11.50 12.13 8.13
N GLN A 130 -10.83 12.67 7.13
CA GLN A 130 -9.57 13.39 7.29
C GLN A 130 -9.70 14.65 8.14
N ALA A 131 -10.79 15.42 7.98
CA ALA A 131 -11.06 16.57 8.84
C ALA A 131 -11.37 16.15 10.29
N LYS A 132 -12.01 15.01 10.52
CA LYS A 132 -12.21 14.42 11.85
C LYS A 132 -10.89 13.97 12.46
N LEU A 133 -10.04 13.30 11.68
CA LEU A 133 -8.71 12.85 12.10
C LEU A 133 -7.86 14.04 12.58
N GLN A 134 -7.80 15.11 11.80
CA GLN A 134 -7.02 16.29 12.17
C GLN A 134 -7.52 16.94 13.46
N ARG A 135 -8.84 17.04 13.65
CA ARG A 135 -9.43 17.57 14.90
C ARG A 135 -9.11 16.67 16.10
N TYR A 136 -9.19 15.34 15.92
CA TYR A 136 -8.93 14.40 16.99
C TYR A 136 -7.45 14.39 17.41
N ILE A 137 -6.52 14.48 16.47
CA ILE A 137 -5.08 14.58 16.77
C ILE A 137 -4.83 15.78 17.72
N ASN A 138 -5.48 16.92 17.47
CA ASN A 138 -5.37 18.08 18.34
C ASN A 138 -5.96 17.82 19.74
N ILE A 139 -7.07 17.09 19.84
CA ILE A 139 -7.69 16.71 21.13
C ILE A 139 -6.83 15.67 21.86
N ALA A 140 -6.27 14.68 21.17
CA ALA A 140 -5.46 13.61 21.77
C ALA A 140 -4.17 14.13 22.43
N GLN A 141 -3.71 15.31 22.04
CA GLN A 141 -2.59 15.99 22.73
C GLN A 141 -2.94 16.40 24.16
N THR A 142 -4.22 16.68 24.45
CA THR A 142 -4.70 17.13 25.78
C THR A 142 -5.49 16.05 26.50
N ALA A 143 -6.06 15.09 25.80
CA ALA A 143 -6.84 13.99 26.31
C ALA A 143 -6.49 12.68 25.55
N PRO A 144 -5.34 12.08 25.86
CA PRO A 144 -4.89 10.86 25.16
C PRO A 144 -5.85 9.70 25.44
N PRO A 145 -5.95 8.71 24.52
CA PRO A 145 -6.65 7.47 24.77
C PRO A 145 -6.09 6.73 26.00
N THR A 146 -6.90 5.86 26.61
CA THR A 146 -6.45 5.03 27.75
C THR A 146 -5.37 4.04 27.31
N ASP A 147 -4.48 3.67 28.25
CA ASP A 147 -3.39 2.70 28.01
C ASP A 147 -3.91 1.37 27.46
N ASP A 148 -4.99 0.83 28.02
CA ASP A 148 -5.63 -0.42 27.58
C ASP A 148 -6.11 -0.34 26.11
N ARG A 149 -6.56 0.83 25.70
CA ARG A 149 -7.00 1.05 24.33
C ARG A 149 -5.80 1.16 23.39
N MET A 150 -4.76 1.86 23.81
CA MET A 150 -3.53 1.97 23.04
C MET A 150 -2.87 0.61 22.84
N GLU A 151 -2.81 -0.25 23.86
CA GLU A 151 -2.33 -1.64 23.75
C GLU A 151 -3.10 -2.44 22.69
N ALA A 152 -4.43 -2.29 22.64
CA ALA A 152 -5.24 -3.00 21.64
C ALA A 152 -4.99 -2.45 20.21
N LEU A 153 -4.76 -1.15 20.06
CA LEU A 153 -4.42 -0.53 18.78
C LEU A 153 -3.01 -0.92 18.32
N GLU A 154 -2.04 -1.01 19.23
CA GLU A 154 -0.70 -1.52 18.94
C GLU A 154 -0.75 -2.95 18.40
N LYS A 155 -1.50 -3.84 19.06
CA LYS A 155 -1.72 -5.22 18.59
C LYS A 155 -2.40 -5.26 17.22
N LEU A 156 -3.35 -4.35 16.98
CA LEU A 156 -4.00 -4.23 15.68
C LEU A 156 -3.00 -3.75 14.62
N ASP A 157 -2.17 -2.75 14.92
CA ASP A 157 -1.12 -2.29 14.00
C ASP A 157 -0.11 -3.39 13.68
N GLU A 158 0.35 -4.14 14.68
CA GLU A 158 1.23 -5.30 14.48
C GLU A 158 0.61 -6.33 13.53
N SER A 159 -0.68 -6.66 13.73
CA SER A 159 -1.39 -7.65 12.91
C SER A 159 -1.68 -7.13 11.50
N ALA A 160 -2.10 -5.89 11.39
CA ALA A 160 -2.36 -5.20 10.13
C ALA A 160 -1.06 -4.78 9.43
N GLY A 161 0.05 -4.53 10.17
CA GLY A 161 1.35 -4.09 9.67
C GLY A 161 1.29 -2.73 8.99
N VAL A 162 0.47 -1.80 9.49
CA VAL A 162 0.28 -0.48 8.88
C VAL A 162 1.52 0.38 9.04
N SER A 163 2.10 0.43 10.25
CA SER A 163 3.33 1.19 10.52
C SER A 163 4.52 0.68 9.69
N ASP A 164 4.64 -0.64 9.54
CA ASP A 164 5.65 -1.24 8.65
C ASP A 164 5.42 -0.84 7.19
N PHE A 165 4.18 -0.95 6.71
CA PHE A 165 3.82 -0.60 5.34
C PHE A 165 4.10 0.88 5.03
N VAL A 166 3.69 1.80 5.91
CA VAL A 166 3.93 3.25 5.72
C VAL A 166 5.43 3.54 5.71
N THR A 167 6.20 2.87 6.57
CA THR A 167 7.66 3.02 6.62
C THR A 167 8.31 2.50 5.34
N ASP A 168 7.96 1.29 4.92
CA ASP A 168 8.53 0.65 3.72
C ASP A 168 8.15 1.42 2.44
N PHE A 169 6.92 1.93 2.36
CA PHE A 169 6.48 2.81 1.29
C PHE A 169 7.35 4.08 1.19
N GLN A 170 7.56 4.77 2.31
CA GLN A 170 8.39 5.98 2.33
C GLN A 170 9.84 5.67 1.96
N MET A 171 10.40 4.58 2.48
CA MET A 171 11.76 4.17 2.15
C MET A 171 11.91 3.81 0.68
N ALA A 172 10.96 3.07 0.10
CA ALA A 172 10.95 2.73 -1.31
C ALA A 172 10.89 4.00 -2.18
N MET A 173 10.05 4.95 -1.80
CA MET A 173 9.92 6.22 -2.49
C MET A 173 11.23 7.02 -2.44
N PHE A 174 11.82 7.23 -1.28
CA PHE A 174 13.08 7.96 -1.14
C PHE A 174 14.24 7.27 -1.84
N THR A 175 14.41 5.96 -1.61
CA THR A 175 15.46 5.18 -2.26
C THR A 175 15.32 5.21 -3.77
N GLY A 176 14.10 5.04 -4.27
CA GLY A 176 13.81 5.09 -5.71
C GLY A 176 14.20 6.44 -6.31
N ILE A 177 13.71 7.55 -5.75
CA ILE A 177 14.01 8.91 -6.24
C ILE A 177 15.53 9.15 -6.24
N LEU A 178 16.22 8.87 -5.15
CA LEU A 178 17.66 9.08 -5.05
C LEU A 178 18.44 8.20 -6.03
N THR A 179 18.06 6.92 -6.17
CA THR A 179 18.66 6.01 -7.14
C THR A 179 18.47 6.51 -8.57
N GLY A 180 17.25 6.94 -8.91
CA GLY A 180 16.94 7.49 -10.22
C GLY A 180 17.70 8.77 -10.54
N ALA A 181 17.87 9.64 -9.55
CA ALA A 181 18.66 10.87 -9.67
C ALA A 181 20.18 10.61 -9.77
N GLY A 182 20.62 9.38 -9.46
CA GLY A 182 22.03 9.01 -9.52
C GLY A 182 22.80 9.37 -8.25
N ALA A 183 22.14 9.31 -7.09
CA ALA A 183 22.80 9.54 -5.81
C ALA A 183 23.94 8.55 -5.57
N PRO A 184 25.05 8.98 -4.89
CA PRO A 184 26.14 8.10 -4.55
C PRO A 184 25.68 6.90 -3.70
N LYS A 185 26.37 5.75 -3.88
CA LYS A 185 26.04 4.51 -3.17
C LYS A 185 26.09 4.69 -1.66
N GLU A 186 27.04 5.48 -1.17
CA GLU A 186 27.23 5.78 0.25
C GLU A 186 25.98 6.42 0.89
N ILE A 187 25.26 7.24 0.13
CA ILE A 187 23.98 7.83 0.58
C ILE A 187 22.88 6.78 0.58
N LEU A 188 22.80 5.97 -0.49
CA LEU A 188 21.80 4.92 -0.61
C LEU A 188 21.92 3.85 0.49
N ASP A 189 23.16 3.48 0.86
CA ASP A 189 23.44 2.50 1.91
C ASP A 189 23.05 2.99 3.32
N GLN A 190 22.90 4.30 3.53
CA GLN A 190 22.44 4.88 4.82
C GLN A 190 20.91 4.79 5.03
N ILE A 191 20.13 4.70 3.96
CA ILE A 191 18.67 4.73 4.06
C ILE A 191 18.12 3.54 4.85
N PRO A 192 18.50 2.28 4.58
CA PRO A 192 18.02 1.13 5.34
C PRO A 192 18.31 1.21 6.84
N LEU A 193 19.43 1.86 7.22
CA LEU A 193 19.84 1.99 8.62
C LEU A 193 18.86 2.86 9.43
N ARG A 194 18.12 3.75 8.77
CA ARG A 194 17.14 4.64 9.41
C ARG A 194 15.74 4.02 9.56
N ARG A 195 15.51 2.82 9.01
CA ARG A 195 14.17 2.20 9.00
C ARG A 195 13.55 2.10 10.40
N ARG A 196 14.34 1.67 11.39
CA ARG A 196 13.85 1.49 12.76
C ARG A 196 13.43 2.83 13.39
N GLU A 197 14.22 3.86 13.20
CA GLU A 197 13.92 5.20 13.70
C GLU A 197 12.66 5.78 13.01
N MET A 198 12.57 5.66 11.69
CA MET A 198 11.40 6.11 10.93
C MET A 198 10.13 5.38 11.37
N LYS A 199 10.20 4.06 11.59
CA LYS A 199 9.06 3.29 12.10
C LYS A 199 8.61 3.80 13.46
N ALA A 200 9.53 3.96 14.41
CA ALA A 200 9.21 4.45 15.75
C ALA A 200 8.56 5.84 15.73
N GLN A 201 9.03 6.75 14.88
CA GLN A 201 8.44 8.08 14.73
C GLN A 201 7.01 8.03 14.13
N ARG A 202 6.72 7.03 13.29
CA ARG A 202 5.43 6.89 12.60
C ARG A 202 4.40 6.12 13.41
N GLN A 203 4.84 5.18 14.22
CA GLN A 203 3.95 4.29 14.97
C GLN A 203 2.93 5.08 15.80
N ASN A 204 3.36 6.04 16.60
CA ASN A 204 2.46 6.88 17.39
C ASN A 204 1.41 7.61 16.52
N TYR A 205 1.81 8.10 15.34
CA TYR A 205 0.88 8.77 14.44
C TYR A 205 -0.14 7.79 13.83
N VAL A 206 0.30 6.60 13.44
CA VAL A 206 -0.57 5.53 12.94
C VAL A 206 -1.57 5.09 14.00
N GLU A 207 -1.12 4.85 15.23
CA GLU A 207 -1.97 4.44 16.35
C GLU A 207 -3.00 5.52 16.70
N LEU A 208 -2.63 6.81 16.69
CA LEU A 208 -3.58 7.90 16.83
C LEU A 208 -4.61 7.91 15.69
N GLY A 209 -4.17 7.70 14.45
CA GLY A 209 -5.06 7.56 13.30
C GLY A 209 -6.06 6.42 13.47
N MET A 210 -5.56 5.25 13.88
CA MET A 210 -6.40 4.09 14.19
C MET A 210 -7.38 4.38 15.34
N SER A 211 -6.98 5.13 16.35
CA SER A 211 -7.87 5.54 17.46
C SER A 211 -9.08 6.34 16.97
N VAL A 212 -8.89 7.19 15.96
CA VAL A 212 -9.99 7.91 15.31
C VAL A 212 -10.86 6.97 14.48
N THR A 213 -10.22 6.18 13.61
CA THR A 213 -10.90 5.23 12.71
C THR A 213 -11.84 4.31 13.48
N TYR A 214 -11.38 3.80 14.61
CA TYR A 214 -12.10 2.82 15.42
C TYR A 214 -12.72 3.41 16.69
N HIS A 215 -12.99 4.72 16.73
CA HIS A 215 -13.47 5.41 17.93
C HIS A 215 -14.67 4.73 18.61
N GLY A 216 -15.62 4.21 17.83
CA GLY A 216 -16.81 3.49 18.33
C GLY A 216 -16.61 1.97 18.52
N VAL A 217 -15.41 1.45 18.33
CA VAL A 217 -15.11 0.02 18.42
C VAL A 217 -14.56 -0.30 19.81
N THR A 218 -15.09 -1.34 20.44
CA THR A 218 -14.67 -1.77 21.78
C THR A 218 -13.29 -2.47 21.76
N ARG A 219 -12.59 -2.50 22.90
CA ARG A 219 -11.30 -3.20 23.03
C ARG A 219 -11.38 -4.67 22.58
N PRO A 220 -12.37 -5.48 23.03
CA PRO A 220 -12.51 -6.86 22.56
C PRO A 220 -12.66 -6.97 21.04
N GLU A 221 -13.42 -6.08 20.41
CA GLU A 221 -13.58 -6.07 18.95
C GLU A 221 -12.29 -5.69 18.22
N LEU A 222 -11.47 -4.76 18.74
CA LEU A 222 -10.15 -4.45 18.20
C LEU A 222 -9.23 -5.68 18.22
N LEU A 223 -9.19 -6.39 19.36
CA LEU A 223 -8.41 -7.62 19.51
C LEU A 223 -8.93 -8.76 18.62
N GLN A 224 -10.25 -8.87 18.46
CA GLN A 224 -10.86 -9.81 17.51
C GLN A 224 -10.43 -9.48 16.08
N TYR A 225 -10.46 -8.21 15.69
CA TYR A 225 -10.05 -7.79 14.35
C TYR A 225 -8.56 -8.09 14.09
N ALA A 226 -7.69 -7.79 15.06
CA ALA A 226 -6.28 -8.16 15.00
C ALA A 226 -6.10 -9.69 14.82
N GLY A 227 -6.89 -10.48 15.51
CA GLY A 227 -6.91 -11.95 15.37
C GLY A 227 -7.33 -12.39 13.95
N GLU A 228 -8.38 -11.80 13.40
CA GLU A 228 -8.84 -12.11 12.04
C GLU A 228 -7.77 -11.75 10.98
N LEU A 229 -7.15 -10.57 11.09
CA LEU A 229 -6.07 -10.15 10.18
C LEU A 229 -4.84 -11.05 10.26
N SER A 230 -4.62 -11.71 11.39
CA SER A 230 -3.52 -12.67 11.60
C SER A 230 -3.82 -14.06 11.01
N THR A 231 -5.07 -14.34 10.57
CA THR A 231 -5.41 -15.62 9.92
C THR A 231 -4.66 -15.80 8.60
N PRO A 232 -4.25 -17.04 8.23
CA PRO A 232 -3.42 -17.27 7.05
C PRO A 232 -3.95 -16.62 5.77
N PRO A 233 -5.26 -16.68 5.41
CA PRO A 233 -5.75 -16.04 4.19
C PRO A 233 -5.55 -14.52 4.17
N LEU A 234 -5.95 -13.81 5.24
CA LEU A 234 -5.85 -12.35 5.30
C LEU A 234 -4.40 -11.90 5.46
N LYS A 235 -3.64 -12.53 6.36
CA LYS A 235 -2.21 -12.23 6.54
C LYS A 235 -1.42 -12.41 5.25
N GLY A 236 -1.65 -13.52 4.54
CA GLY A 236 -1.00 -13.81 3.26
C GLY A 236 -1.36 -12.77 2.20
N PHE A 237 -2.64 -12.44 2.07
CA PHE A 237 -3.12 -11.44 1.14
C PHE A 237 -2.51 -10.05 1.40
N TYR A 238 -2.64 -9.53 2.62
CA TYR A 238 -2.12 -8.20 2.95
C TYR A 238 -0.59 -8.13 2.84
N SER A 239 0.13 -9.21 3.18
CA SER A 239 1.58 -9.29 3.00
C SER A 239 1.96 -9.21 1.52
N LEU A 240 1.28 -10.00 0.66
CA LEU A 240 1.51 -10.00 -0.78
C LEU A 240 1.23 -8.62 -1.39
N VAL A 241 0.06 -8.05 -1.10
CA VAL A 241 -0.37 -6.76 -1.64
C VAL A 241 0.60 -5.65 -1.25
N ARG A 242 0.95 -5.54 0.05
CA ARG A 242 1.87 -4.51 0.55
C ARG A 242 3.26 -4.62 -0.06
N LYS A 243 3.82 -5.83 -0.08
CA LYS A 243 5.13 -6.07 -0.69
C LYS A 243 5.13 -5.65 -2.16
N THR A 244 4.16 -6.13 -2.92
CA THR A 244 4.03 -5.82 -4.36
C THR A 244 3.85 -4.33 -4.59
N PHE A 245 3.05 -3.65 -3.77
CA PHE A 245 2.83 -2.21 -3.90
C PHE A 245 4.10 -1.40 -3.57
N VAL A 246 4.85 -1.77 -2.53
CA VAL A 246 6.14 -1.14 -2.19
C VAL A 246 7.16 -1.31 -3.33
N GLU A 247 7.21 -2.47 -3.97
CA GLU A 247 8.06 -2.70 -5.15
C GLU A 247 7.66 -1.78 -6.32
N ILE A 248 6.37 -1.68 -6.64
CA ILE A 248 5.85 -0.77 -7.68
C ILE A 248 6.23 0.67 -7.37
N VAL A 249 6.02 1.11 -6.14
CA VAL A 249 6.36 2.48 -5.71
C VAL A 249 7.86 2.74 -5.85
N GLY A 250 8.71 1.80 -5.49
CA GLY A 250 10.17 1.91 -5.65
C GLY A 250 10.57 2.09 -7.12
N GLU A 251 10.02 1.28 -8.02
CA GLU A 251 10.28 1.37 -9.46
C GLU A 251 9.79 2.69 -10.07
N ARG A 252 8.58 3.13 -9.70
CA ARG A 252 8.00 4.41 -10.14
C ARG A 252 8.76 5.61 -9.60
N SER A 253 9.17 5.54 -8.34
CA SER A 253 10.03 6.56 -7.74
C SER A 253 11.39 6.66 -8.42
N GLN A 254 11.96 5.52 -8.84
CA GLN A 254 13.20 5.52 -9.61
C GLN A 254 13.02 6.15 -11.00
N ALA A 255 11.89 5.89 -11.67
CA ALA A 255 11.56 6.57 -12.94
C ALA A 255 11.42 8.09 -12.72
N MET A 256 10.69 8.50 -11.69
CA MET A 256 10.56 9.90 -11.27
C MET A 256 11.93 10.55 -10.99
N GLY A 257 12.83 9.87 -10.28
CA GLY A 257 14.18 10.36 -10.01
C GLY A 257 14.99 10.60 -11.29
N ARG A 258 14.87 9.71 -12.28
CA ARG A 258 15.50 9.90 -13.60
C ARG A 258 14.94 11.12 -14.34
N ASP A 259 13.63 11.30 -14.33
CA ASP A 259 12.95 12.42 -15.00
C ASP A 259 13.30 13.78 -14.33
N LEU A 260 13.52 13.79 -13.02
CA LEU A 260 13.88 14.98 -12.25
C LEU A 260 15.39 15.27 -12.24
N LYS A 261 16.25 14.31 -12.60
CA LYS A 261 17.72 14.46 -12.57
C LYS A 261 18.23 15.71 -13.26
N PRO A 262 17.76 16.08 -14.48
CA PRO A 262 18.24 17.28 -15.19
C PRO A 262 17.94 18.59 -14.45
N ILE A 263 16.97 18.56 -13.52
CA ILE A 263 16.47 19.73 -12.79
C ILE A 263 17.16 19.85 -11.43
N ILE A 264 17.48 18.70 -10.82
CA ILE A 264 18.09 18.63 -9.48
C ILE A 264 19.63 18.73 -9.58
N ALA A 265 20.24 18.21 -10.64
CA ALA A 265 21.67 18.31 -10.84
C ALA A 265 22.04 19.73 -11.31
N PRO A 266 22.99 20.40 -10.65
CA PRO A 266 23.49 21.67 -11.17
C PRO A 266 24.02 21.47 -12.59
N PRO A 267 23.85 22.46 -13.50
CA PRO A 267 24.41 22.37 -14.83
C PRO A 267 25.92 22.12 -14.71
N THR A 268 26.37 21.00 -15.30
CA THR A 268 27.79 20.73 -15.43
C THR A 268 28.41 21.83 -16.29
N SER A 269 29.10 22.76 -15.64
CA SER A 269 29.89 23.84 -16.29
C SER A 269 31.08 23.26 -17.03
#